data_fb7b9293862bc9d1ca64a35d08c66812
#
_entry.id   fb7b9293862bc9d1ca64a35d08c66812
#
_cell.length_a   1.000
_cell.length_b   1.000
_cell.length_c   1.000
_cell.angle_alpha   90.00
_cell.angle_beta   90.00
_cell.angle_gamma   90.00
#
_symmetry.space_group_name_H-M   'P 1'
#
loop_
_entity.id
_entity.type
_entity.pdbx_description
1 polymer ?
#
loop_
_entity_poly.entity_id
_entity_poly.type
_entity_poly.pdbx_seq_one_letter_code
_entity_poly.pdbx_strand_id
1 'polypeptide(L)'
;KLIASGAERLKLGNIRALTGNAAEFNPDIPKADKILCDVPCSGLGVIRRKPEIKYKSFEEFDRLPEIQYNILENASHYLKTGGELIYSTCTVNPAENEGVVDRFLINHPEFEGSVFLENLGFPFGTYKATLFPKYFGSDGFFISKLKKME
;
A
#
# COMPACT_ATOMS: atom_id res chain seq x y z
N LYS A 1 18.24 7.62 4.77
CA LYS A 1 19.23 7.46 5.86
C LYS A 1 18.92 6.27 6.74
N LEU A 2 17.71 6.15 7.33
CA LEU A 2 17.33 5.05 8.22
C LEU A 2 17.36 3.68 7.54
N ILE A 3 16.87 3.55 6.31
CA ILE A 3 16.88 2.28 5.55
C ILE A 3 18.32 1.83 5.30
N ALA A 4 19.19 2.71 4.83
CA ALA A 4 20.59 2.40 4.57
C ALA A 4 21.32 1.96 5.85
N SER A 5 21.15 2.70 6.95
CA SER A 5 21.72 2.35 8.25
C SER A 5 21.17 1.01 8.79
N GLY A 6 19.88 0.73 8.57
CA GLY A 6 19.28 -0.56 8.94
C GLY A 6 19.87 -1.73 8.13
N ALA A 7 20.02 -1.55 6.82
CA ALA A 7 20.61 -2.54 5.93
C ALA A 7 22.06 -2.86 6.32
N GLU A 8 22.86 -1.84 6.59
CA GLU A 8 24.26 -1.98 7.04
C GLU A 8 24.34 -2.74 8.38
N ARG A 9 23.54 -2.35 9.37
CA ARG A 9 23.49 -3.02 10.69
C ARG A 9 23.13 -4.49 10.57
N LEU A 10 22.20 -4.83 9.65
CA LEU A 10 21.76 -6.20 9.41
C LEU A 10 22.61 -6.95 8.37
N LYS A 11 23.67 -6.32 7.84
CA LYS A 11 24.57 -6.86 6.81
C LYS A 11 23.82 -7.31 5.54
N LEU A 12 22.81 -6.55 5.13
CA LEU A 12 22.01 -6.82 3.93
C LEU A 12 22.61 -6.07 2.72
N GLY A 13 23.30 -6.78 1.84
CA GLY A 13 23.93 -6.22 0.65
C GLY A 13 23.00 -6.05 -0.56
N ASN A 14 21.77 -6.54 -0.48
CA ASN A 14 20.78 -6.53 -1.55
C ASN A 14 19.72 -5.41 -1.42
N ILE A 15 19.93 -4.42 -0.54
CA ILE A 15 19.04 -3.28 -0.34
C ILE A 15 19.65 -2.02 -0.92
N ARG A 16 18.93 -1.35 -1.82
CA ARG A 16 19.24 -0.03 -2.34
C ARG A 16 18.20 0.97 -1.84
N ALA A 17 18.62 1.90 -1.00
CA ALA A 17 17.76 2.99 -0.51
C ALA A 17 17.82 4.17 -1.49
N LEU A 18 16.64 4.60 -1.96
CA LEU A 18 16.48 5.78 -2.80
C LEU A 18 15.58 6.80 -2.07
N THR A 19 15.80 8.07 -2.35
CA THR A 19 14.94 9.16 -1.87
C THR A 19 14.31 9.83 -3.09
N GLY A 20 12.99 10.01 -3.06
CA GLY A 20 12.25 10.64 -4.14
C GLY A 20 10.78 10.84 -3.77
N ASN A 21 10.04 11.49 -4.66
CA ASN A 21 8.59 11.56 -4.57
C ASN A 21 7.99 10.31 -5.23
N ALA A 22 7.30 9.49 -4.44
CA ALA A 22 6.72 8.25 -4.94
C ALA A 22 5.57 8.45 -5.96
N ALA A 23 5.00 9.66 -6.04
CA ALA A 23 4.00 10.02 -7.05
C ALA A 23 4.61 10.51 -8.38
N GLU A 24 5.94 10.62 -8.49
CA GLU A 24 6.64 11.09 -9.68
C GLU A 24 7.46 9.96 -10.32
N PHE A 25 7.34 9.86 -11.65
CA PHE A 25 8.08 8.83 -12.38
C PHE A 25 9.59 9.11 -12.40
N ASN A 26 10.38 8.10 -12.02
CA ASN A 26 11.83 8.15 -12.08
C ASN A 26 12.36 7.06 -13.02
N PRO A 27 12.93 7.41 -14.19
CA PRO A 27 13.42 6.45 -15.18
C PRO A 27 14.59 5.59 -14.69
N ASP A 28 15.28 5.99 -13.62
CA ASP A 28 16.40 5.25 -13.04
C ASP A 28 15.97 4.07 -12.16
N ILE A 29 14.66 3.94 -11.88
CA ILE A 29 14.10 2.82 -11.14
C ILE A 29 13.79 1.68 -12.12
N PRO A 30 14.43 0.50 -11.97
CA PRO A 30 14.18 -0.62 -12.86
C PRO A 30 12.79 -1.22 -12.66
N LYS A 31 12.30 -1.94 -13.67
CA LYS A 31 11.09 -2.76 -13.55
C LYS A 31 11.26 -3.84 -12.49
N ALA A 32 10.21 -4.07 -11.72
CA ALA A 32 10.17 -5.01 -10.60
C ALA A 32 9.18 -6.16 -10.87
N ASP A 33 9.47 -7.32 -10.30
CA ASP A 33 8.57 -8.47 -10.29
C ASP A 33 7.49 -8.33 -9.22
N LYS A 34 7.84 -7.63 -8.12
CA LYS A 34 6.93 -7.37 -6.99
C LYS A 34 7.12 -5.96 -6.46
N ILE A 35 6.01 -5.31 -6.13
CA ILE A 35 6.00 -3.95 -5.56
C ILE A 35 5.14 -3.95 -4.29
N LEU A 36 5.61 -3.28 -3.24
CA LEU A 36 4.83 -2.96 -2.05
C LEU A 36 4.66 -1.44 -1.98
N CYS A 37 3.42 -0.99 -2.06
CA CYS A 37 3.01 0.39 -1.85
C CYS A 37 2.42 0.53 -0.44
N ASP A 38 3.27 0.84 0.54
CA ASP A 38 2.86 1.24 1.88
C ASP A 38 2.75 2.76 1.89
N VAL A 39 1.54 3.25 1.61
CA VAL A 39 1.29 4.66 1.29
C VAL A 39 1.02 5.51 2.53
N PRO A 40 1.33 6.83 2.49
CA PRO A 40 0.92 7.74 3.55
C PRO A 40 -0.61 7.73 3.68
N CYS A 41 -1.12 7.62 4.91
CA CYS A 41 -2.55 7.52 5.18
C CYS A 41 -2.93 8.29 6.46
N SER A 42 -4.24 8.42 6.74
CA SER A 42 -4.75 9.09 7.93
C SER A 42 -4.30 8.43 9.24
N GLY A 43 -3.98 7.12 9.19
CA GLY A 43 -3.56 6.37 10.37
C GLY A 43 -4.69 6.01 11.34
N LEU A 44 -5.96 6.10 10.92
CA LEU A 44 -7.11 5.81 11.79
C LEU A 44 -7.10 4.39 12.37
N GLY A 45 -6.41 3.45 11.72
CA GLY A 45 -6.24 2.08 12.22
C GLY A 45 -5.30 1.97 13.43
N VAL A 46 -4.39 2.93 13.62
CA VAL A 46 -3.39 2.94 14.69
C VAL A 46 -3.67 3.97 15.80
N ILE A 47 -4.87 4.51 15.81
CA ILE A 47 -5.30 5.59 16.76
C ILE A 47 -5.12 5.19 18.23
N ARG A 48 -5.19 3.89 18.53
CA ARG A 48 -4.95 3.36 19.88
C ARG A 48 -3.52 3.62 20.35
N ARG A 49 -2.54 3.58 19.45
CA ARG A 49 -1.12 3.83 19.74
C ARG A 49 -0.69 5.26 19.47
N LYS A 50 -1.45 5.96 18.64
CA LYS A 50 -1.19 7.36 18.22
C LYS A 50 -2.46 8.19 18.42
N PRO A 51 -2.84 8.48 19.68
CA PRO A 51 -4.10 9.18 19.97
C PRO A 51 -4.14 10.62 19.41
N GLU A 52 -3.00 11.21 19.11
CA GLU A 52 -2.88 12.52 18.47
C GLU A 52 -3.57 12.59 17.09
N ILE A 53 -3.78 11.45 16.43
CA ILE A 53 -4.52 11.38 15.15
C ILE A 53 -5.95 11.93 15.30
N LYS A 54 -6.57 11.82 16.49
CA LYS A 54 -7.92 12.35 16.77
C LYS A 54 -8.02 13.87 16.60
N TYR A 55 -6.91 14.58 16.67
CA TYR A 55 -6.86 16.05 16.62
C TYR A 55 -6.47 16.59 15.24
N LYS A 56 -6.24 15.71 14.26
CA LYS A 56 -6.01 16.12 12.87
C LYS A 56 -7.30 16.63 12.24
N SER A 57 -7.18 17.59 11.32
CA SER A 57 -8.33 18.11 10.60
C SER A 57 -8.83 17.11 9.54
N PHE A 58 -10.14 17.09 9.29
CA PHE A 58 -10.72 16.29 8.21
C PHE A 58 -10.19 16.70 6.84
N GLU A 59 -9.88 17.97 6.63
CA GLU A 59 -9.31 18.51 5.37
C GLU A 59 -7.96 17.86 5.02
N GLU A 60 -7.15 17.47 6.03
CA GLU A 60 -5.91 16.72 5.79
C GLU A 60 -6.21 15.33 5.23
N PHE A 61 -7.30 14.69 5.70
CA PHE A 61 -7.68 13.35 5.26
C PHE A 61 -8.29 13.34 3.86
N ASP A 62 -9.03 14.37 3.48
CA ASP A 62 -9.71 14.47 2.18
C ASP A 62 -8.73 14.47 0.99
N ARG A 63 -7.49 14.89 1.20
CA ARG A 63 -6.43 14.91 0.17
C ARG A 63 -5.70 13.58 0.01
N LEU A 64 -5.76 12.70 1.01
CA LEU A 64 -4.98 11.47 1.03
C LEU A 64 -5.36 10.50 -0.09
N PRO A 65 -6.63 10.24 -0.41
CA PRO A 65 -6.99 9.32 -1.48
C PRO A 65 -6.38 9.68 -2.84
N GLU A 66 -6.29 10.97 -3.17
CA GLU A 66 -5.67 11.41 -4.42
C GLU A 66 -4.14 11.22 -4.42
N ILE A 67 -3.49 11.51 -3.31
CA ILE A 67 -2.03 11.27 -3.14
C ILE A 67 -1.74 9.77 -3.25
N GLN A 68 -2.55 8.95 -2.61
CA GLN A 68 -2.42 7.48 -2.60
C GLN A 68 -2.64 6.90 -4.00
N TYR A 69 -3.66 7.39 -4.71
CA TYR A 69 -3.92 7.01 -6.08
C TYR A 69 -2.72 7.33 -6.99
N ASN A 70 -2.16 8.54 -6.90
CA ASN A 70 -1.01 8.95 -7.70
C ASN A 70 0.24 8.11 -7.41
N ILE A 71 0.45 7.68 -6.16
CA ILE A 71 1.54 6.76 -5.80
C ILE A 71 1.30 5.37 -6.41
N LEU A 72 0.08 4.84 -6.31
CA LEU A 72 -0.28 3.54 -6.86
C LEU A 72 -0.16 3.54 -8.40
N GLU A 73 -0.66 4.60 -9.05
CA GLU A 73 -0.54 4.87 -10.48
C GLU A 73 0.93 4.84 -10.91
N ASN A 74 1.77 5.66 -10.26
CA ASN A 74 3.19 5.70 -10.59
C ASN A 74 3.90 4.35 -10.35
N ALA A 75 3.58 3.67 -9.25
CA ALA A 75 4.14 2.36 -8.94
C ALA A 75 3.81 1.30 -10.01
N SER A 76 2.62 1.36 -10.61
CA SER A 76 2.18 0.44 -11.66
C SER A 76 3.09 0.46 -12.90
N HIS A 77 3.70 1.61 -13.18
CA HIS A 77 4.63 1.77 -14.30
C HIS A 77 5.92 0.97 -14.13
N TYR A 78 6.32 0.68 -12.89
CA TYR A 78 7.54 -0.12 -12.62
C TYR A 78 7.27 -1.62 -12.57
N LEU A 79 6.02 -2.06 -12.55
CA LEU A 79 5.70 -3.48 -12.50
C LEU A 79 5.86 -4.13 -13.86
N LYS A 80 6.53 -5.28 -13.90
CA LYS A 80 6.59 -6.14 -15.08
C LYS A 80 5.23 -6.80 -15.34
N THR A 81 4.95 -7.17 -16.56
CA THR A 81 3.86 -8.08 -16.91
C THR A 81 3.98 -9.39 -16.11
N GLY A 82 2.87 -9.90 -15.58
CA GLY A 82 2.82 -11.03 -14.67
C GLY A 82 3.26 -10.73 -13.23
N GLY A 83 3.73 -9.50 -12.96
CA GLY A 83 4.18 -9.07 -11.64
C GLY A 83 3.02 -8.84 -10.66
N GLU A 84 3.34 -8.77 -9.38
CA GLU A 84 2.39 -8.57 -8.28
C GLU A 84 2.64 -7.23 -7.58
N LEU A 85 1.57 -6.49 -7.29
CA LEU A 85 1.58 -5.24 -6.54
C LEU A 85 0.72 -5.38 -5.30
N ILE A 86 1.27 -5.03 -4.14
CA ILE A 86 0.52 -4.94 -2.88
C ILE A 86 0.36 -3.46 -2.54
N TYR A 87 -0.88 -3.06 -2.27
CA TYR A 87 -1.23 -1.77 -1.72
C TYR A 87 -1.61 -1.94 -0.26
N SER A 88 -1.06 -1.13 0.63
CA SER A 88 -1.33 -1.20 2.07
C SER A 88 -1.45 0.17 2.72
N THR A 89 -2.30 0.25 3.75
CA THR A 89 -2.46 1.42 4.62
C THR A 89 -2.61 1.00 6.07
N CYS A 90 -2.28 1.89 7.00
CA CYS A 90 -2.60 1.75 8.41
C CYS A 90 -3.89 2.50 8.80
N THR A 91 -4.87 2.57 7.89
CA THR A 91 -6.18 3.16 8.15
C THR A 91 -7.31 2.17 7.91
N VAL A 92 -8.48 2.46 8.46
CA VAL A 92 -9.73 1.73 8.23
C VAL A 92 -10.73 2.58 7.42
N ASN A 93 -10.28 3.70 6.86
CA ASN A 93 -11.10 4.59 6.05
C ASN A 93 -11.31 4.00 4.63
N PRO A 94 -12.55 3.66 4.23
CA PRO A 94 -12.81 3.07 2.92
C PRO A 94 -12.41 3.96 1.74
N ALA A 95 -12.44 5.28 1.90
CA ALA A 95 -12.04 6.21 0.83
C ALA A 95 -10.54 6.10 0.50
N GLU A 96 -9.70 5.80 1.51
CA GLU A 96 -8.26 5.59 1.36
C GLU A 96 -7.90 4.15 0.98
N ASN A 97 -8.82 3.21 1.12
CA ASN A 97 -8.64 1.78 0.97
C ASN A 97 -9.29 1.28 -0.32
N GLU A 98 -10.51 0.77 -0.21
CA GLU A 98 -11.27 0.23 -1.35
C GLU A 98 -11.47 1.29 -2.43
N GLY A 99 -11.74 2.55 -2.04
CA GLY A 99 -11.98 3.65 -2.98
C GLY A 99 -10.79 3.90 -3.91
N VAL A 100 -9.56 3.84 -3.39
CA VAL A 100 -8.34 4.00 -4.19
C VAL A 100 -8.11 2.80 -5.10
N VAL A 101 -8.22 1.58 -4.56
CA VAL A 101 -7.98 0.34 -5.31
C VAL A 101 -9.01 0.12 -6.40
N ASP A 102 -10.30 0.35 -6.12
CA ASP A 102 -11.37 0.17 -7.09
C ASP A 102 -11.27 1.19 -8.23
N ARG A 103 -10.97 2.46 -7.90
CA ARG A 103 -10.69 3.49 -8.91
C ARG A 103 -9.49 3.10 -9.79
N PHE A 104 -8.44 2.56 -9.21
CA PHE A 104 -7.26 2.10 -9.95
C PHE A 104 -7.64 0.98 -10.92
N LEU A 105 -8.32 -0.06 -10.48
CA LEU A 105 -8.72 -1.18 -11.32
C LEU A 105 -9.68 -0.79 -12.46
N ILE A 106 -10.53 0.21 -12.25
CA ILE A 106 -11.39 0.76 -13.31
C ILE A 106 -10.57 1.43 -14.41
N ASN A 107 -9.50 2.14 -14.03
CA ASN A 107 -8.67 2.90 -14.98
C ASN A 107 -7.55 2.05 -15.61
N HIS A 108 -7.24 0.89 -15.04
CA HIS A 108 -6.16 -0.01 -15.45
C HIS A 108 -6.68 -1.43 -15.72
N PRO A 109 -7.33 -1.67 -16.86
CA PRO A 109 -7.89 -2.97 -17.20
C PRO A 109 -6.83 -4.08 -17.37
N GLU A 110 -5.57 -3.71 -17.51
CA GLU A 110 -4.44 -4.64 -17.49
C GLU A 110 -4.09 -5.17 -16.08
N PHE A 111 -4.78 -4.70 -15.05
CA PHE A 111 -4.64 -5.21 -13.67
C PHE A 111 -5.89 -5.95 -13.22
N GLU A 112 -5.69 -7.01 -12.46
CA GLU A 112 -6.76 -7.72 -11.77
C GLU A 112 -6.45 -7.91 -10.28
N GLY A 113 -7.50 -8.12 -9.49
CA GLY A 113 -7.36 -8.51 -8.09
C GLY A 113 -6.83 -9.94 -7.98
N SER A 114 -5.77 -10.16 -7.22
CA SER A 114 -5.17 -11.48 -7.00
C SER A 114 -5.48 -11.96 -5.59
N VAL A 115 -6.18 -13.08 -5.47
CA VAL A 115 -6.55 -13.68 -4.19
C VAL A 115 -5.29 -13.98 -3.35
N PHE A 116 -5.37 -13.70 -2.06
CA PHE A 116 -4.28 -13.89 -1.10
C PHE A 116 -4.81 -14.31 0.28
N LEU A 117 -3.91 -14.72 1.15
CA LEU A 117 -4.18 -15.16 2.54
C LEU A 117 -4.98 -16.47 2.67
N GLU A 118 -5.26 -17.21 1.60
CA GLU A 118 -5.99 -18.49 1.66
C GLU A 118 -5.34 -19.51 2.61
N ASN A 119 -4.00 -19.52 2.65
CA ASN A 119 -3.23 -20.49 3.45
C ASN A 119 -3.00 -20.05 4.89
N LEU A 120 -3.49 -18.90 5.31
CA LEU A 120 -3.25 -18.34 6.65
C LEU A 120 -4.45 -18.50 7.59
N GLY A 121 -5.47 -19.25 7.18
CA GLY A 121 -6.66 -19.50 8.00
C GLY A 121 -7.55 -18.26 8.20
N PHE A 122 -7.31 -17.19 7.45
CA PHE A 122 -8.19 -16.04 7.43
C PHE A 122 -9.40 -16.30 6.52
N PRO A 123 -10.59 -15.80 6.87
CA PRO A 123 -11.80 -15.99 6.05
C PRO A 123 -11.81 -15.16 4.76
N PHE A 124 -10.66 -14.74 4.28
CA PHE A 124 -10.53 -13.81 3.17
C PHE A 124 -10.07 -14.53 1.89
N GLY A 125 -11.00 -15.08 1.17
CA GLY A 125 -10.77 -15.51 -0.21
C GLY A 125 -10.85 -14.34 -1.21
N THR A 126 -10.42 -13.13 -0.83
CA THR A 126 -10.53 -11.94 -1.67
C THR A 126 -9.16 -11.32 -1.95
N TYR A 127 -9.09 -10.44 -2.96
CA TYR A 127 -7.88 -9.69 -3.30
C TYR A 127 -7.68 -8.43 -2.45
N LYS A 128 -8.61 -8.08 -1.55
CA LYS A 128 -8.55 -6.95 -0.64
C LYS A 128 -9.22 -7.27 0.70
N ALA A 129 -8.65 -6.75 1.79
CA ALA A 129 -9.17 -6.97 3.14
C ALA A 129 -8.84 -5.81 4.07
N THR A 130 -9.84 -5.38 4.86
CA THR A 130 -9.66 -4.46 5.99
C THR A 130 -9.60 -5.26 7.29
N LEU A 131 -8.46 -5.19 7.98
CA LEU A 131 -8.25 -5.82 9.27
C LEU A 131 -8.71 -4.88 10.38
N PHE A 132 -9.86 -5.14 10.98
CA PHE A 132 -10.38 -4.34 12.07
C PHE A 132 -9.81 -4.81 13.42
N PRO A 133 -9.36 -3.89 14.30
CA PRO A 133 -8.79 -4.22 15.62
C PRO A 133 -9.69 -5.11 16.46
N LYS A 134 -11.01 -4.92 16.34
CA LYS A 134 -12.02 -5.71 17.07
C LYS A 134 -11.94 -7.21 16.78
N TYR A 135 -11.62 -7.59 15.55
CA TYR A 135 -11.67 -8.99 15.13
C TYR A 135 -10.32 -9.69 15.21
N PHE A 136 -9.23 -8.93 15.11
CA PHE A 136 -7.89 -9.50 15.00
C PHE A 136 -6.97 -9.21 16.20
N GLY A 137 -7.42 -8.38 17.17
CA GLY A 137 -6.58 -7.98 18.29
C GLY A 137 -5.33 -7.18 17.89
N SER A 138 -5.22 -6.80 16.62
CA SER A 138 -4.14 -6.01 16.03
C SER A 138 -4.52 -4.55 15.91
N ASP A 139 -3.67 -3.74 15.28
CA ASP A 139 -4.07 -2.44 14.75
C ASP A 139 -4.93 -2.62 13.49
N GLY A 140 -5.61 -1.55 13.08
CA GLY A 140 -6.35 -1.52 11.84
C GLY A 140 -5.44 -1.35 10.64
N PHE A 141 -5.60 -2.22 9.64
CA PHE A 141 -4.86 -2.19 8.39
C PHE A 141 -5.76 -2.52 7.21
N PHE A 142 -5.36 -2.03 6.05
CA PHE A 142 -5.91 -2.50 4.78
C PHE A 142 -4.79 -3.05 3.91
N ILE A 143 -5.09 -4.12 3.20
CA ILE A 143 -4.19 -4.74 2.24
C ILE A 143 -4.99 -5.14 1.00
N SER A 144 -4.44 -4.85 -0.18
CA SER A 144 -4.92 -5.34 -1.46
C SER A 144 -3.77 -5.90 -2.28
N LYS A 145 -4.00 -7.00 -2.97
CA LYS A 145 -3.04 -7.62 -3.88
C LYS A 145 -3.58 -7.56 -5.31
N LEU A 146 -2.78 -6.98 -6.19
CA LEU A 146 -3.07 -6.81 -7.61
C LEU A 146 -2.02 -7.54 -8.45
N LYS A 147 -2.43 -8.00 -9.62
CA LYS A 147 -1.54 -8.64 -10.60
C LYS A 147 -1.66 -7.92 -11.93
N LYS A 148 -0.52 -7.64 -12.57
CA LYS A 148 -0.48 -7.10 -13.92
C LYS A 148 -0.60 -8.24 -14.93
N MET A 149 -1.63 -8.18 -15.72
CA MET A 149 -1.90 -9.18 -16.78
C MET A 149 -1.09 -8.88 -18.05
N GLU A 150 -1.15 -9.80 -19.01
CA GLU A 150 -0.52 -9.64 -20.32
C GLU A 150 -1.26 -8.61 -21.19
#